data_24767bee3eed47ff0e689b980c30e422
#
_entry.id   24767bee3eed47ff0e689b980c30e422
#
_cell.length_a   1.000
_cell.length_b   1.000
_cell.length_c   1.000
_cell.angle_alpha   90.00
_cell.angle_beta   90.00
_cell.angle_gamma   90.00
#
_symmetry.space_group_name_H-M   'P 1'
#
loop_
_entity.id
_entity.type
_entity.pdbx_description
1 polymer ?
#
loop_
_entity_poly.entity_id
_entity_poly.type
_entity_poly.pdbx_seq_one_letter_code
_entity_poly.pdbx_strand_id
1 'polypeptide(L)'
;MANSASICRPERHTTSEGNTLTSLTKRALTGLALAGAASLVLAGCAAAPDASDSAVPEIDYLACAVSDEGSWNDKSFNQSVYEGLTKAQDELGVQINDAESASPDDFGPNLQAMIDASCDITIAVGFNLVDAVNAAAEANPDVNFVTVDGWSNGATNLKPIGYSMNQSSYLAGYLAAAQSSTKVVGTYGGMQIPAVTDFMTGYYYGAMAWGADNGETVKVVGWDPATETGDFIGDFVPNSGTSKSIAAAQIQAGADVLFPVGGDQFGAVSEAITEAGIDGRMIGVDKDIAASSPEYAEWILSSAEKRMTNAVYDIIKAIAVDGEAFNGDYYIGTLENGGTALSAITNYSGAQMQSELEAKLEELKAGIISGDINPLG
;
A
#
# COMPACT_ATOMS: atom_id res chain seq x y z
N MET A 1 -29.33 0.17 -56.71
CA MET A 1 -29.78 -1.23 -56.77
C MET A 1 -29.60 -1.74 -55.35
N ALA A 2 -30.58 -1.60 -54.42
CA ALA A 2 -31.75 -2.47 -54.21
C ALA A 2 -31.28 -3.93 -54.03
N ASN A 3 -31.39 -4.60 -52.90
CA ASN A 3 -32.52 -5.04 -52.11
C ASN A 3 -31.99 -5.78 -50.85
N SER A 4 -32.55 -5.53 -49.72
CA SER A 4 -33.67 -6.18 -48.98
C SER A 4 -33.24 -7.33 -48.12
N ALA A 5 -33.23 -7.14 -46.84
CA ALA A 5 -34.21 -7.50 -45.81
C ALA A 5 -34.60 -9.00 -45.71
N SER A 6 -34.37 -9.61 -44.55
CA SER A 6 -35.43 -10.41 -43.92
C SER A 6 -35.17 -10.64 -42.41
N ILE A 7 -36.16 -10.23 -41.68
CA ILE A 7 -36.52 -10.41 -40.30
C ILE A 7 -37.02 -11.86 -40.09
N CYS A 8 -36.69 -12.48 -38.99
CA CYS A 8 -37.57 -13.45 -38.32
C CYS A 8 -37.26 -13.57 -36.81
N ARG A 9 -38.18 -13.10 -36.03
CA ARG A 9 -38.60 -13.50 -34.67
C ARG A 9 -40.01 -14.08 -34.84
N PRO A 10 -40.64 -14.73 -33.85
CA PRO A 10 -40.24 -15.40 -32.60
C PRO A 10 -40.87 -16.81 -32.48
N GLU A 11 -40.66 -17.54 -31.39
CA GLU A 11 -41.80 -18.24 -30.76
C GLU A 11 -41.47 -18.65 -29.32
N ARG A 12 -42.49 -18.33 -28.48
CA ARG A 12 -42.63 -18.81 -27.08
C ARG A 12 -43.40 -20.15 -27.14
N HIS A 13 -43.05 -21.08 -26.29
CA HIS A 13 -43.98 -22.07 -25.79
C HIS A 13 -43.89 -22.21 -24.27
N THR A 14 -44.99 -21.86 -23.66
CA THR A 14 -45.47 -22.19 -22.32
C THR A 14 -46.22 -23.52 -22.36
N THR A 15 -46.06 -24.37 -21.35
CA THR A 15 -47.03 -25.28 -20.71
C THR A 15 -46.39 -25.81 -19.45
N SER A 16 -46.84 -25.58 -18.25
CA SER A 16 -48.13 -25.80 -17.58
C SER A 16 -48.36 -27.28 -17.18
N GLU A 17 -48.77 -27.42 -15.93
CA GLU A 17 -49.43 -28.54 -15.25
C GLU A 17 -48.52 -29.62 -14.63
N GLY A 18 -48.75 -30.11 -13.43
CA GLY A 18 -49.80 -29.86 -12.43
C GLY A 18 -49.72 -30.93 -11.38
N ASN A 19 -50.12 -30.58 -10.18
CA ASN A 19 -50.80 -31.38 -9.15
C ASN A 19 -50.29 -32.78 -8.78
N THR A 20 -50.10 -33.08 -7.51
CA THR A 20 -51.23 -33.59 -6.68
C THR A 20 -50.85 -33.71 -5.20
N LEU A 21 -51.81 -33.25 -4.38
CA LEU A 21 -51.96 -33.49 -2.94
C LEU A 21 -52.35 -34.94 -2.62
N THR A 22 -51.92 -35.47 -1.49
CA THR A 22 -52.69 -36.38 -0.61
C THR A 22 -52.05 -36.31 0.78
N SER A 23 -52.59 -35.74 1.76
CA SER A 23 -53.70 -35.89 2.70
C SER A 23 -53.67 -37.17 3.57
N LEU A 24 -53.73 -36.89 4.88
CA LEU A 24 -54.39 -37.62 5.99
C LEU A 24 -53.71 -38.88 6.51
N THR A 25 -53.40 -38.95 7.80
CA THR A 25 -54.41 -39.35 8.82
C THR A 25 -53.95 -39.08 10.26
N LYS A 26 -54.92 -38.56 11.03
CA LYS A 26 -54.94 -38.46 12.50
C LYS A 26 -55.00 -39.88 13.12
N ARG A 27 -54.41 -40.04 14.31
CA ARG A 27 -55.10 -40.74 15.42
C ARG A 27 -54.51 -40.32 16.75
N ALA A 28 -55.41 -39.84 17.58
CA ALA A 28 -55.26 -39.60 18.99
C ALA A 28 -55.38 -40.90 19.79
N LEU A 29 -54.78 -40.94 20.96
CA LEU A 29 -55.36 -41.61 22.14
C LEU A 29 -54.59 -41.21 23.42
N THR A 30 -55.26 -40.43 24.19
CA THR A 30 -55.51 -40.37 25.66
C THR A 30 -54.68 -41.27 26.59
N GLY A 31 -54.14 -40.65 27.65
CA GLY A 31 -54.38 -41.24 28.98
C GLY A 31 -53.32 -41.03 30.05
N LEU A 32 -53.65 -40.30 31.01
CA LEU A 32 -53.48 -40.43 32.45
C LEU A 32 -52.37 -39.60 33.16
N ALA A 33 -52.89 -38.76 34.02
CA ALA A 33 -52.23 -37.97 35.03
C ALA A 33 -51.53 -38.81 36.10
N LEU A 34 -50.45 -38.27 36.69
CA LEU A 34 -50.20 -38.32 38.13
C LEU A 34 -49.32 -37.12 38.56
N ALA A 35 -49.78 -36.51 39.65
CA ALA A 35 -49.23 -35.34 40.28
C ALA A 35 -47.85 -35.57 40.90
N GLY A 36 -46.96 -34.57 40.86
CA GLY A 36 -45.70 -34.57 41.59
C GLY A 36 -45.00 -33.20 41.57
N ALA A 37 -45.21 -32.47 42.67
CA ALA A 37 -44.34 -31.47 43.29
C ALA A 37 -43.69 -30.36 42.42
N ALA A 38 -44.17 -29.18 42.69
CA ALA A 38 -43.58 -27.89 42.36
C ALA A 38 -42.13 -27.76 42.85
N SER A 39 -41.22 -27.51 41.95
CA SER A 39 -39.95 -26.85 42.22
C SER A 39 -39.83 -25.71 41.22
N LEU A 40 -40.18 -24.50 41.70
CA LEU A 40 -39.88 -23.27 41.01
C LEU A 40 -38.36 -23.08 40.98
N VAL A 41 -37.73 -23.46 39.90
CA VAL A 41 -36.43 -22.95 39.55
C VAL A 41 -36.69 -21.66 38.77
N LEU A 42 -36.49 -20.53 39.41
CA LEU A 42 -36.29 -19.26 38.74
C LEU A 42 -34.98 -19.42 37.94
N ALA A 43 -35.08 -19.84 36.71
CA ALA A 43 -34.03 -19.58 35.72
C ALA A 43 -34.10 -18.08 35.46
N GLY A 44 -33.26 -17.32 36.18
CA GLY A 44 -32.93 -15.96 35.79
C GLY A 44 -32.38 -16.00 34.34
N CYS A 45 -33.12 -15.40 33.42
CA CYS A 45 -32.55 -14.91 32.18
C CYS A 45 -31.49 -13.89 32.58
N ALA A 46 -30.25 -14.35 32.79
CA ALA A 46 -29.12 -13.47 32.63
C ALA A 46 -29.16 -13.07 31.14
N ALA A 47 -29.53 -11.82 30.89
CA ALA A 47 -29.27 -11.20 29.62
C ALA A 47 -27.78 -11.49 29.28
N ALA A 48 -27.51 -11.96 28.07
CA ALA A 48 -26.16 -11.98 27.56
C ALA A 48 -25.57 -10.59 27.84
N PRO A 49 -24.31 -10.49 28.28
CA PRO A 49 -23.68 -9.18 28.34
C PRO A 49 -23.86 -8.56 26.95
N ASP A 50 -24.54 -7.40 26.94
CA ASP A 50 -24.51 -6.56 25.75
C ASP A 50 -23.02 -6.44 25.40
N ALA A 51 -22.63 -6.94 24.23
CA ALA A 51 -21.40 -6.50 23.61
C ALA A 51 -21.59 -5.00 23.43
N SER A 52 -21.13 -4.24 24.40
CA SER A 52 -20.96 -2.83 24.22
C SER A 52 -19.87 -2.72 23.13
N ASP A 53 -20.30 -2.63 21.87
CA ASP A 53 -19.58 -1.84 20.88
C ASP A 53 -19.44 -0.46 21.53
N SER A 54 -18.36 -0.27 22.26
CA SER A 54 -17.97 1.06 22.71
C SER A 54 -17.46 1.75 21.46
N ALA A 55 -18.37 2.32 20.68
CA ALA A 55 -18.03 3.24 19.62
C ALA A 55 -17.07 4.27 20.20
N VAL A 56 -15.94 4.48 19.54
CA VAL A 56 -14.98 5.52 19.93
C VAL A 56 -15.74 6.84 19.93
N PRO A 57 -15.69 7.63 21.02
CA PRO A 57 -16.39 8.92 21.04
C PRO A 57 -15.88 9.81 19.92
N GLU A 58 -16.80 10.39 19.16
CA GLU A 58 -16.47 11.38 18.13
C GLU A 58 -15.87 12.63 18.79
N ILE A 59 -14.78 13.13 18.22
CA ILE A 59 -14.12 14.37 18.65
C ILE A 59 -14.30 15.45 17.58
N ASP A 60 -14.34 16.69 18.01
CA ASP A 60 -14.48 17.87 17.14
C ASP A 60 -13.13 18.19 16.48
N TYR A 61 -12.74 17.37 15.52
CA TYR A 61 -11.53 17.51 14.73
C TYR A 61 -11.75 16.90 13.33
N LEU A 62 -11.56 17.71 12.28
CA LEU A 62 -11.76 17.28 10.89
C LEU A 62 -10.40 17.14 10.20
N ALA A 63 -9.98 15.89 9.95
CA ALA A 63 -8.79 15.56 9.20
C ALA A 63 -9.15 15.31 7.72
N CYS A 64 -8.44 15.97 6.81
CA CYS A 64 -8.74 15.92 5.39
C CYS A 64 -7.55 15.45 4.56
N ALA A 65 -7.83 14.90 3.36
CA ALA A 65 -6.79 14.52 2.43
C ALA A 65 -7.18 14.82 0.97
N VAL A 66 -6.16 15.10 0.15
CA VAL A 66 -6.28 15.26 -1.30
C VAL A 66 -5.27 14.34 -1.97
N SER A 67 -5.74 13.41 -2.85
CA SER A 67 -4.86 12.53 -3.60
C SER A 67 -4.29 13.20 -4.84
N ASP A 68 -3.16 12.66 -5.33
CA ASP A 68 -2.75 12.88 -6.71
C ASP A 68 -3.64 12.08 -7.69
N GLU A 69 -3.18 11.91 -8.94
CA GLU A 69 -3.97 11.25 -10.00
C GLU A 69 -4.11 9.73 -9.80
N GLY A 70 -3.47 9.13 -8.76
CA GLY A 70 -3.48 7.69 -8.50
C GLY A 70 -4.76 7.15 -7.89
N SER A 71 -5.65 8.02 -7.38
CA SER A 71 -6.84 7.67 -6.58
C SER A 71 -6.55 6.96 -5.24
N TRP A 72 -7.56 6.85 -4.36
CA TRP A 72 -7.42 6.16 -3.06
C TRP A 72 -7.34 4.63 -3.16
N ASN A 73 -7.59 4.06 -4.33
CA ASN A 73 -7.59 2.61 -4.53
C ASN A 73 -6.44 2.16 -5.47
N ASP A 74 -5.28 2.79 -5.33
CA ASP A 74 -4.09 2.47 -6.12
C ASP A 74 -3.33 1.23 -5.62
N LYS A 75 -3.81 0.59 -4.55
CA LYS A 75 -3.23 -0.57 -3.86
C LYS A 75 -1.81 -0.34 -3.32
N SER A 76 -1.33 0.89 -3.31
CA SER A 76 0.03 1.27 -2.95
C SER A 76 0.07 2.58 -2.17
N PHE A 77 0.55 3.65 -2.80
CA PHE A 77 0.92 4.93 -2.20
C PHE A 77 -0.27 5.70 -1.61
N ASN A 78 -1.25 6.09 -2.46
CA ASN A 78 -2.40 6.87 -2.01
C ASN A 78 -3.27 6.07 -1.03
N GLN A 79 -3.49 4.79 -1.30
CA GLN A 79 -4.23 3.93 -0.40
C GLN A 79 -3.60 3.87 0.99
N SER A 80 -2.26 3.85 1.10
CA SER A 80 -1.58 3.82 2.40
C SER A 80 -1.82 5.07 3.23
N VAL A 81 -1.92 6.24 2.59
CA VAL A 81 -2.27 7.51 3.27
C VAL A 81 -3.74 7.50 3.69
N TYR A 82 -4.64 7.08 2.80
CA TYR A 82 -6.07 6.99 3.09
C TYR A 82 -6.38 6.01 4.22
N GLU A 83 -5.66 4.88 4.29
CA GLU A 83 -5.74 3.95 5.43
C GLU A 83 -5.31 4.61 6.75
N GLY A 84 -4.35 5.54 6.72
CA GLY A 84 -3.97 6.32 7.91
C GLY A 84 -5.07 7.27 8.36
N LEU A 85 -5.74 7.91 7.40
CA LEU A 85 -6.86 8.80 7.64
C LEU A 85 -8.07 8.03 8.21
N THR A 86 -8.46 6.92 7.58
CA THR A 86 -9.58 6.08 8.05
C THR A 86 -9.29 5.40 9.38
N LYS A 87 -8.05 4.97 9.61
CA LYS A 87 -7.61 4.46 10.91
C LYS A 87 -7.74 5.51 12.01
N ALA A 88 -7.41 6.77 11.71
CA ALA A 88 -7.62 7.86 12.67
C ALA A 88 -9.11 8.09 12.96
N GLN A 89 -9.99 7.99 11.97
CA GLN A 89 -11.43 8.02 12.19
C GLN A 89 -11.89 6.89 13.09
N ASP A 90 -11.51 5.65 12.80
CA ASP A 90 -11.98 4.46 13.48
C ASP A 90 -11.46 4.35 14.92
N GLU A 91 -10.20 4.71 15.17
CA GLU A 91 -9.54 4.51 16.46
C GLU A 91 -9.52 5.77 17.35
N LEU A 92 -9.56 6.97 16.76
CA LEU A 92 -9.46 8.23 17.49
C LEU A 92 -10.80 9.00 17.55
N GLY A 93 -11.76 8.67 16.66
CA GLY A 93 -13.04 9.36 16.58
C GLY A 93 -12.98 10.72 15.87
N VAL A 94 -11.92 11.00 15.10
CA VAL A 94 -11.85 12.20 14.26
C VAL A 94 -12.82 12.10 13.08
N GLN A 95 -13.34 13.23 12.62
CA GLN A 95 -14.07 13.29 11.37
C GLN A 95 -13.08 13.34 10.21
N ILE A 96 -13.47 12.80 9.05
CA ILE A 96 -12.64 12.84 7.85
C ILE A 96 -13.38 13.43 6.66
N ASN A 97 -12.64 14.06 5.75
CA ASN A 97 -13.10 14.47 4.43
C ASN A 97 -11.97 14.27 3.43
N ASP A 98 -12.32 13.96 2.18
CA ASP A 98 -11.30 13.70 1.17
C ASP A 98 -11.73 14.12 -0.23
N ALA A 99 -10.74 14.27 -1.11
CA ALA A 99 -10.95 14.50 -2.53
C ALA A 99 -9.90 13.76 -3.35
N GLU A 100 -10.34 13.09 -4.41
CA GLU A 100 -9.46 12.50 -5.42
C GLU A 100 -9.25 13.49 -6.57
N SER A 101 -8.02 13.54 -7.10
CA SER A 101 -7.70 14.36 -8.26
C SER A 101 -7.55 13.46 -9.49
N ALA A 102 -8.22 13.81 -10.58
CA ALA A 102 -8.09 13.11 -11.85
C ALA A 102 -6.96 13.68 -12.72
N SER A 103 -6.50 14.89 -12.40
CA SER A 103 -5.46 15.60 -13.12
C SER A 103 -4.83 16.69 -12.24
N PRO A 104 -3.67 17.25 -12.61
CA PRO A 104 -3.05 18.36 -11.90
C PRO A 104 -3.94 19.61 -11.81
N ASP A 105 -4.88 19.81 -12.74
CA ASP A 105 -5.82 20.92 -12.72
C ASP A 105 -6.80 20.85 -11.54
N ASP A 106 -6.98 19.66 -10.92
CA ASP A 106 -7.86 19.45 -9.79
C ASP A 106 -7.20 19.77 -8.43
N PHE A 107 -5.88 19.82 -8.36
CA PHE A 107 -5.14 19.96 -7.09
C PHE A 107 -5.50 21.23 -6.32
N GLY A 108 -5.43 22.38 -6.99
CA GLY A 108 -5.80 23.66 -6.37
C GLY A 108 -7.27 23.72 -5.93
N PRO A 109 -8.23 23.40 -6.81
CA PRO A 109 -9.65 23.29 -6.44
C PRO A 109 -9.94 22.34 -5.28
N ASN A 110 -9.31 21.15 -5.25
CA ASN A 110 -9.51 20.17 -4.18
C ASN A 110 -8.94 20.67 -2.83
N LEU A 111 -7.73 21.25 -2.83
CA LEU A 111 -7.17 21.88 -1.63
C LEU A 111 -8.07 23.02 -1.12
N GLN A 112 -8.58 23.87 -2.03
CA GLN A 112 -9.51 24.92 -1.65
C GLN A 112 -10.82 24.38 -1.05
N ALA A 113 -11.34 23.25 -1.58
CA ALA A 113 -12.52 22.62 -1.01
C ALA A 113 -12.30 22.13 0.43
N MET A 114 -11.10 21.64 0.77
CA MET A 114 -10.74 21.26 2.15
C MET A 114 -10.66 22.49 3.07
N ILE A 115 -10.11 23.59 2.58
CA ILE A 115 -10.07 24.87 3.31
C ILE A 115 -11.48 25.38 3.57
N ASP A 116 -12.35 25.37 2.55
CA ASP A 116 -13.75 25.81 2.65
C ASP A 116 -14.56 24.92 3.57
N ALA A 117 -14.21 23.63 3.68
CA ALA A 117 -14.81 22.68 4.65
C ALA A 117 -14.32 22.91 6.09
N SER A 118 -13.37 23.84 6.31
CA SER A 118 -12.77 24.11 7.62
C SER A 118 -12.04 22.92 8.21
N CYS A 119 -11.27 22.19 7.40
CA CYS A 119 -10.43 21.11 7.89
C CYS A 119 -9.37 21.64 8.87
N ASP A 120 -9.21 20.95 10.01
CA ASP A 120 -8.18 21.27 11.02
C ASP A 120 -6.78 20.93 10.51
N ILE A 121 -6.69 19.92 9.64
CA ILE A 121 -5.48 19.50 8.94
C ILE A 121 -5.84 18.98 7.54
N THR A 122 -5.05 19.33 6.54
CA THR A 122 -5.21 18.81 5.17
C THR A 122 -3.93 18.14 4.69
N ILE A 123 -4.01 16.86 4.31
CA ILE A 123 -2.91 16.06 3.84
C ILE A 123 -2.92 16.03 2.31
N ALA A 124 -1.91 16.64 1.70
CA ALA A 124 -1.67 16.61 0.25
C ALA A 124 -0.74 15.44 -0.09
N VAL A 125 -1.20 14.51 -0.92
CA VAL A 125 -0.53 13.24 -1.16
C VAL A 125 0.16 13.23 -2.51
N GLY A 126 1.47 13.11 -2.48
CA GLY A 126 2.30 12.94 -3.66
C GLY A 126 3.07 14.18 -4.10
N PHE A 127 4.17 13.90 -4.77
CA PHE A 127 5.10 14.90 -5.29
C PHE A 127 4.41 15.94 -6.20
N ASN A 128 3.42 15.52 -6.98
CA ASN A 128 2.73 16.40 -7.94
C ASN A 128 1.92 17.53 -7.27
N LEU A 129 1.50 17.34 -5.99
CA LEU A 129 0.75 18.36 -5.25
C LEU A 129 1.63 19.42 -4.58
N VAL A 130 2.96 19.28 -4.60
CA VAL A 130 3.87 20.13 -3.81
C VAL A 130 3.71 21.62 -4.11
N ASP A 131 3.64 22.00 -5.37
CA ASP A 131 3.47 23.42 -5.74
C ASP A 131 2.11 23.95 -5.29
N ALA A 132 1.05 23.16 -5.45
CA ALA A 132 -0.30 23.54 -5.07
C ALA A 132 -0.46 23.69 -3.55
N VAL A 133 0.08 22.74 -2.77
CA VAL A 133 -0.01 22.78 -1.29
C VAL A 133 0.86 23.89 -0.70
N ASN A 134 2.04 24.18 -1.27
CA ASN A 134 2.84 25.32 -0.84
C ASN A 134 2.11 26.64 -1.09
N ALA A 135 1.47 26.81 -2.25
CA ALA A 135 0.66 27.99 -2.54
C ALA A 135 -0.56 28.10 -1.59
N ALA A 136 -1.23 26.98 -1.30
CA ALA A 136 -2.33 26.95 -0.35
C ALA A 136 -1.89 27.32 1.07
N ALA A 137 -0.75 26.80 1.55
CA ALA A 137 -0.20 27.10 2.87
C ALA A 137 0.22 28.57 3.01
N GLU A 138 0.84 29.14 1.98
CA GLU A 138 1.22 30.56 1.96
C GLU A 138 -0.02 31.49 2.01
N ALA A 139 -1.07 31.12 1.26
CA ALA A 139 -2.30 31.92 1.20
C ALA A 139 -3.17 31.79 2.47
N ASN A 140 -3.02 30.70 3.25
CA ASN A 140 -3.86 30.38 4.42
C ASN A 140 -3.01 30.04 5.65
N PRO A 141 -2.33 31.00 6.27
CA PRO A 141 -1.35 30.76 7.33
C PRO A 141 -1.95 30.18 8.62
N ASP A 142 -3.25 30.26 8.80
CA ASP A 142 -3.99 29.72 9.95
C ASP A 142 -4.49 28.27 9.73
N VAL A 143 -4.28 27.68 8.54
CA VAL A 143 -4.68 26.31 8.17
C VAL A 143 -3.47 25.41 8.16
N ASN A 144 -3.55 24.24 8.78
CA ASN A 144 -2.47 23.29 8.83
C ASN A 144 -2.47 22.35 7.62
N PHE A 145 -1.32 22.18 7.00
CA PHE A 145 -1.11 21.29 5.86
C PHE A 145 0.00 20.28 6.15
N VAL A 146 -0.14 19.11 5.54
CA VAL A 146 0.89 18.08 5.45
C VAL A 146 1.12 17.75 3.99
N THR A 147 2.36 17.55 3.57
CA THR A 147 2.66 17.06 2.23
C THR A 147 3.46 15.75 2.31
N VAL A 148 2.99 14.72 1.63
CA VAL A 148 3.64 13.41 1.60
C VAL A 148 4.51 13.31 0.35
N ASP A 149 5.78 12.93 0.53
CA ASP A 149 6.83 12.95 -0.50
C ASP A 149 7.04 14.34 -1.12
N GLY A 150 6.84 15.38 -0.30
CA GLY A 150 6.98 16.77 -0.71
C GLY A 150 7.92 17.56 0.20
N TRP A 151 7.94 18.87 -0.02
CA TRP A 151 8.72 19.81 0.79
C TRP A 151 7.92 21.09 1.07
N SER A 152 8.38 21.85 2.07
CA SER A 152 7.87 23.19 2.37
C SER A 152 8.84 24.26 1.85
N ASN A 153 8.32 25.30 1.22
CA ASN A 153 9.09 26.49 0.84
C ASN A 153 9.36 27.42 2.03
N GLY A 154 9.15 26.95 3.26
CA GLY A 154 9.41 27.69 4.51
C GLY A 154 8.13 28.10 5.26
N ALA A 155 6.94 27.68 4.81
CA ALA A 155 5.70 27.89 5.54
C ALA A 155 5.68 27.02 6.81
N THR A 156 5.44 27.64 7.98
CA THR A 156 5.43 26.96 9.28
C THR A 156 4.17 26.14 9.52
N ASN A 157 3.14 26.34 8.72
CA ASN A 157 1.88 25.61 8.69
C ASN A 157 1.84 24.50 7.63
N LEU A 158 2.99 24.16 7.03
CA LEU A 158 3.12 23.01 6.11
C LEU A 158 4.20 22.08 6.64
N LYS A 159 3.78 20.86 7.04
CA LYS A 159 4.66 19.78 7.52
C LYS A 159 4.97 18.82 6.40
N PRO A 160 6.23 18.74 5.95
CA PRO A 160 6.63 17.70 5.01
C PRO A 160 6.79 16.34 5.68
N ILE A 161 6.41 15.28 4.97
CA ILE A 161 6.68 13.87 5.28
C ILE A 161 7.53 13.31 4.16
N GLY A 162 8.69 12.76 4.50
CA GLY A 162 9.55 12.02 3.60
C GLY A 162 10.06 10.74 4.24
N TYR A 163 10.78 9.93 3.47
CA TYR A 163 11.24 8.61 3.91
C TYR A 163 12.64 8.33 3.39
N SER A 164 13.49 7.75 4.23
CA SER A 164 14.80 7.22 3.85
C SER A 164 14.62 5.81 3.27
N MET A 165 14.03 5.74 2.07
CA MET A 165 13.70 4.46 1.44
C MET A 165 14.93 3.66 1.01
N ASN A 166 16.09 4.33 0.85
CA ASN A 166 17.37 3.65 0.66
C ASN A 166 17.66 2.61 1.74
N GLN A 167 17.19 2.82 2.98
CA GLN A 167 17.45 1.94 4.12
C GLN A 167 16.78 0.56 3.96
N SER A 168 15.46 0.51 3.77
CA SER A 168 14.73 -0.75 3.56
C SER A 168 15.05 -1.37 2.20
N SER A 169 15.28 -0.54 1.19
CA SER A 169 15.64 -1.00 -0.15
C SER A 169 17.05 -1.60 -0.22
N TYR A 170 17.98 -1.17 0.63
CA TYR A 170 19.27 -1.84 0.79
C TYR A 170 19.08 -3.29 1.25
N LEU A 171 18.22 -3.51 2.25
CA LEU A 171 17.88 -4.85 2.71
C LEU A 171 17.20 -5.66 1.60
N ALA A 172 16.31 -5.03 0.83
CA ALA A 172 15.64 -5.66 -0.30
C ALA A 172 16.61 -6.05 -1.43
N GLY A 173 17.57 -5.20 -1.74
CA GLY A 173 18.62 -5.49 -2.73
C GLY A 173 19.53 -6.64 -2.31
N TYR A 174 19.92 -6.68 -1.04
CA TYR A 174 20.69 -7.79 -0.46
C TYR A 174 19.93 -9.11 -0.57
N LEU A 175 18.64 -9.11 -0.19
CA LEU A 175 17.74 -10.25 -0.33
C LEU A 175 17.57 -10.69 -1.79
N ALA A 176 17.38 -9.74 -2.71
CA ALA A 176 17.21 -10.02 -4.13
C ALA A 176 18.45 -10.72 -4.73
N ALA A 177 19.64 -10.25 -4.41
CA ALA A 177 20.90 -10.89 -4.86
C ALA A 177 21.09 -12.29 -4.26
N ALA A 178 20.70 -12.50 -3.00
CA ALA A 178 20.71 -13.82 -2.34
C ALA A 178 19.76 -14.80 -3.03
N GLN A 179 18.56 -14.36 -3.41
CA GLN A 179 17.57 -15.14 -4.13
C GLN A 179 17.98 -15.43 -5.57
N SER A 180 18.57 -14.45 -6.26
CA SER A 180 18.86 -14.52 -7.68
C SER A 180 19.74 -15.71 -8.03
N SER A 181 19.30 -16.52 -8.99
CA SER A 181 20.08 -17.64 -9.55
C SER A 181 21.06 -17.18 -10.62
N THR A 182 20.70 -16.14 -11.34
CA THR A 182 21.52 -15.56 -12.44
C THR A 182 22.55 -14.57 -11.95
N LYS A 183 22.41 -14.08 -10.71
CA LYS A 183 23.16 -12.96 -10.13
C LYS A 183 22.98 -11.64 -10.92
N VAL A 184 21.86 -11.54 -11.62
CA VAL A 184 21.40 -10.33 -12.27
C VAL A 184 20.05 -9.95 -11.65
N VAL A 185 19.97 -8.78 -11.04
CA VAL A 185 18.74 -8.23 -10.46
C VAL A 185 18.38 -6.92 -11.16
N GLY A 186 17.10 -6.61 -11.25
CA GLY A 186 16.62 -5.45 -11.99
C GLY A 186 15.86 -4.48 -11.09
N THR A 187 15.92 -3.19 -11.42
CA THR A 187 15.05 -2.17 -10.83
C THR A 187 14.73 -1.10 -11.88
N TYR A 188 13.57 -0.47 -11.73
CA TYR A 188 13.18 0.69 -12.53
C TYR A 188 12.18 1.53 -11.75
N GLY A 189 12.03 2.80 -12.14
CA GLY A 189 11.17 3.74 -11.46
C GLY A 189 9.94 4.17 -12.24
N GLY A 190 8.96 4.74 -11.57
CA GLY A 190 7.88 5.49 -12.21
C GLY A 190 8.44 6.74 -12.88
N MET A 191 8.86 7.72 -12.10
CA MET A 191 9.50 8.95 -12.55
C MET A 191 10.88 9.10 -11.91
N GLN A 192 11.79 9.83 -12.58
CA GLN A 192 13.12 10.12 -12.02
C GLN A 192 13.04 11.29 -11.02
N ILE A 193 12.53 11.00 -9.83
CA ILE A 193 12.42 11.94 -8.71
C ILE A 193 13.08 11.33 -7.46
N PRO A 194 13.55 12.15 -6.50
CA PRO A 194 14.24 11.67 -5.30
C PRO A 194 13.46 10.61 -4.52
N ALA A 195 12.15 10.76 -4.37
CA ALA A 195 11.27 9.80 -3.68
C ALA A 195 11.22 8.41 -4.35
N VAL A 196 11.70 8.27 -5.59
CA VAL A 196 11.79 7.03 -6.36
C VAL A 196 13.25 6.55 -6.44
N THR A 197 14.17 7.44 -6.83
CA THR A 197 15.58 7.05 -7.02
C THR A 197 16.27 6.64 -5.72
N ASP A 198 15.77 7.09 -4.57
CA ASP A 198 16.26 6.67 -3.24
C ASP A 198 16.05 5.16 -3.01
N PHE A 199 14.90 4.61 -3.39
CA PHE A 199 14.67 3.16 -3.38
C PHE A 199 15.65 2.43 -4.31
N MET A 200 15.77 2.89 -5.55
CA MET A 200 16.61 2.24 -6.57
C MET A 200 18.08 2.24 -6.16
N THR A 201 18.53 3.33 -5.52
CA THR A 201 19.91 3.47 -5.04
C THR A 201 20.20 2.52 -3.87
N GLY A 202 19.33 2.48 -2.86
CA GLY A 202 19.46 1.53 -1.76
C GLY A 202 19.50 0.08 -2.25
N TYR A 203 18.57 -0.28 -3.14
CA TYR A 203 18.53 -1.61 -3.75
C TYR A 203 19.83 -1.96 -4.46
N TYR A 204 20.39 -1.03 -5.26
CA TYR A 204 21.66 -1.22 -5.94
C TYR A 204 22.79 -1.56 -4.96
N TYR A 205 22.97 -0.72 -3.93
CA TYR A 205 24.08 -0.93 -2.98
C TYR A 205 23.89 -2.18 -2.11
N GLY A 206 22.64 -2.51 -1.75
CA GLY A 206 22.35 -3.75 -1.05
C GLY A 206 22.68 -5.00 -1.87
N ALA A 207 22.34 -5.02 -3.14
CA ALA A 207 22.69 -6.12 -4.05
C ALA A 207 24.20 -6.26 -4.23
N MET A 208 24.91 -5.14 -4.36
CA MET A 208 26.38 -5.13 -4.44
C MET A 208 27.04 -5.61 -3.15
N ALA A 209 26.48 -5.26 -1.99
CA ALA A 209 26.97 -5.71 -0.70
C ALA A 209 26.85 -7.23 -0.52
N TRP A 210 25.72 -7.82 -0.95
CA TRP A 210 25.59 -9.28 -0.96
C TRP A 210 26.68 -9.96 -1.82
N GLY A 211 26.96 -9.42 -3.00
CA GLY A 211 28.03 -9.90 -3.87
C GLY A 211 29.39 -9.85 -3.19
N ALA A 212 29.71 -8.74 -2.51
CA ALA A 212 30.96 -8.57 -1.79
C ALA A 212 31.09 -9.57 -0.61
N ASP A 213 30.04 -9.75 0.17
CA ASP A 213 30.00 -10.66 1.32
C ASP A 213 30.18 -12.14 0.92
N ASN A 214 29.71 -12.50 -0.29
CA ASN A 214 29.72 -13.89 -0.76
C ASN A 214 30.80 -14.18 -1.82
N GLY A 215 31.59 -13.18 -2.21
CA GLY A 215 32.61 -13.32 -3.26
C GLY A 215 32.04 -13.58 -4.65
N GLU A 216 30.81 -13.14 -4.91
CA GLU A 216 30.07 -13.28 -6.15
C GLU A 216 29.98 -11.96 -6.90
N THR A 217 29.93 -12.03 -8.24
CA THR A 217 29.69 -10.85 -9.05
C THR A 217 28.19 -10.67 -9.29
N VAL A 218 27.60 -9.67 -8.69
CA VAL A 218 26.21 -9.29 -8.92
C VAL A 218 26.13 -8.17 -9.95
N LYS A 219 25.15 -8.23 -10.84
CA LYS A 219 24.82 -7.17 -11.78
C LYS A 219 23.43 -6.60 -11.46
N VAL A 220 23.38 -5.29 -11.31
CA VAL A 220 22.11 -4.56 -11.24
C VAL A 220 21.83 -3.93 -12.60
N VAL A 221 20.63 -4.13 -13.14
CA VAL A 221 20.19 -3.48 -14.39
C VAL A 221 19.08 -2.49 -14.09
N GLY A 222 18.98 -1.43 -14.90
CA GLY A 222 17.94 -0.42 -14.84
C GLY A 222 18.20 0.74 -13.90
N TRP A 223 19.33 0.77 -13.17
CA TRP A 223 19.78 1.92 -12.40
C TRP A 223 21.30 1.91 -12.20
N ASP A 224 21.91 3.07 -12.42
CA ASP A 224 23.32 3.34 -12.08
C ASP A 224 23.37 4.61 -11.21
N PRO A 225 23.59 4.48 -9.88
CA PRO A 225 23.61 5.62 -8.97
C PRO A 225 24.82 6.55 -9.20
N ALA A 226 25.90 6.08 -9.86
CA ALA A 226 27.08 6.92 -10.10
C ALA A 226 26.84 7.93 -11.24
N THR A 227 25.97 7.59 -12.18
CA THR A 227 25.61 8.46 -13.31
C THR A 227 24.19 9.00 -13.21
N GLU A 228 23.42 8.55 -12.22
CA GLU A 228 22.00 8.84 -12.03
C GLU A 228 21.17 8.56 -13.29
N THR A 229 21.50 7.45 -13.97
CA THR A 229 20.78 7.02 -15.18
C THR A 229 20.10 5.67 -14.97
N GLY A 230 18.93 5.51 -15.56
CA GLY A 230 18.19 4.25 -15.42
C GLY A 230 16.92 4.18 -16.24
N ASP A 231 16.14 3.15 -15.98
CA ASP A 231 14.88 2.87 -16.65
C ASP A 231 13.71 3.51 -15.86
N PHE A 232 12.88 4.28 -16.57
CA PHE A 232 11.71 4.92 -15.96
C PHE A 232 10.49 4.77 -16.87
N ILE A 233 9.31 4.58 -16.24
CA ILE A 233 8.02 4.49 -16.93
C ILE A 233 7.66 5.85 -17.54
N GLY A 234 7.94 6.93 -16.83
CA GLY A 234 7.59 8.31 -17.16
C GLY A 234 6.32 8.79 -16.44
N ASP A 235 5.63 7.90 -15.73
CA ASP A 235 4.42 8.16 -14.95
C ASP A 235 4.26 7.12 -13.82
N PHE A 236 3.08 7.13 -13.15
CA PHE A 236 2.71 6.14 -12.13
C PHE A 236 1.42 5.38 -12.51
N VAL A 237 1.10 5.31 -13.81
CA VAL A 237 -0.09 4.56 -14.28
C VAL A 237 0.06 3.08 -13.94
N PRO A 238 -0.90 2.48 -13.18
CA PRO A 238 -0.81 1.11 -12.73
C PRO A 238 -0.69 0.12 -13.90
N ASN A 239 0.22 -0.84 -13.76
CA ASN A 239 0.39 -1.96 -14.68
C ASN A 239 0.50 -1.55 -16.15
N SER A 240 1.22 -0.45 -16.42
CA SER A 240 1.33 0.12 -17.77
C SER A 240 2.10 -0.79 -18.75
N GLY A 241 1.81 -0.63 -20.04
CA GLY A 241 2.55 -1.35 -21.09
C GLY A 241 4.04 -0.98 -21.15
N THR A 242 4.40 0.24 -20.72
CA THR A 242 5.81 0.67 -20.60
C THR A 242 6.49 -0.12 -19.47
N SER A 243 5.84 -0.26 -18.31
CA SER A 243 6.33 -1.06 -17.18
C SER A 243 6.60 -2.51 -17.60
N LYS A 244 5.64 -3.16 -18.27
CA LYS A 244 5.83 -4.52 -18.81
C LYS A 244 7.00 -4.62 -19.78
N SER A 245 7.15 -3.62 -20.66
CA SER A 245 8.24 -3.60 -21.63
C SER A 245 9.61 -3.47 -20.97
N ILE A 246 9.73 -2.63 -19.92
CA ILE A 246 10.96 -2.48 -19.15
C ILE A 246 11.27 -3.80 -18.40
N ALA A 247 10.30 -4.39 -17.72
CA ALA A 247 10.46 -5.66 -17.03
C ALA A 247 10.95 -6.77 -17.98
N ALA A 248 10.33 -6.88 -19.16
CA ALA A 248 10.73 -7.86 -20.18
C ALA A 248 12.16 -7.61 -20.68
N ALA A 249 12.58 -6.35 -20.89
CA ALA A 249 13.94 -6.02 -21.29
C ALA A 249 14.97 -6.38 -20.21
N GLN A 250 14.66 -6.13 -18.94
CA GLN A 250 15.52 -6.50 -17.82
C GLN A 250 15.62 -8.02 -17.65
N ILE A 251 14.53 -8.77 -17.84
CA ILE A 251 14.53 -10.23 -17.88
C ILE A 251 15.39 -10.74 -19.04
N GLN A 252 15.29 -10.14 -20.22
CA GLN A 252 16.13 -10.47 -21.36
C GLN A 252 17.62 -10.17 -21.09
N ALA A 253 17.92 -9.16 -20.26
CA ALA A 253 19.29 -8.86 -19.79
C ALA A 253 19.80 -9.83 -18.70
N GLY A 254 18.95 -10.79 -18.28
CA GLY A 254 19.26 -11.85 -17.34
C GLY A 254 18.68 -11.66 -15.94
N ALA A 255 17.94 -10.59 -15.66
CA ALA A 255 17.35 -10.38 -14.35
C ALA A 255 16.28 -11.45 -14.02
N ASP A 256 16.37 -12.03 -12.84
CA ASP A 256 15.40 -12.99 -12.31
C ASP A 256 14.73 -12.52 -11.01
N VAL A 257 15.16 -11.38 -10.45
CA VAL A 257 14.47 -10.65 -9.40
C VAL A 257 14.35 -9.19 -9.82
N LEU A 258 13.10 -8.65 -9.82
CA LEU A 258 12.82 -7.28 -10.25
C LEU A 258 12.26 -6.44 -9.11
N PHE A 259 12.59 -5.16 -9.10
CA PHE A 259 12.06 -4.19 -8.14
C PHE A 259 11.44 -3.00 -8.90
N PRO A 260 10.14 -3.04 -9.18
CA PRO A 260 9.42 -1.95 -9.85
C PRO A 260 9.05 -0.85 -8.85
N VAL A 261 9.73 0.28 -8.88
CA VAL A 261 9.50 1.41 -7.97
C VAL A 261 8.57 2.43 -8.64
N GLY A 262 7.29 2.12 -8.71
CA GLY A 262 6.33 2.95 -9.44
C GLY A 262 4.87 2.68 -9.08
N GLY A 263 4.57 2.41 -7.80
CA GLY A 263 3.23 2.06 -7.34
C GLY A 263 2.82 0.65 -7.80
N ASP A 264 1.55 0.44 -8.17
CA ASP A 264 1.04 -0.87 -8.60
C ASP A 264 1.54 -1.24 -10.02
N GLN A 265 2.74 -1.81 -10.09
CA GLN A 265 3.33 -2.35 -11.33
C GLN A 265 3.44 -3.89 -11.31
N PHE A 266 2.87 -4.54 -10.31
CA PHE A 266 3.08 -5.96 -10.03
C PHE A 266 2.44 -6.86 -11.09
N GLY A 267 1.29 -6.46 -11.65
CA GLY A 267 0.65 -7.16 -12.77
C GLY A 267 1.52 -7.14 -14.03
N ALA A 268 2.08 -5.98 -14.38
CA ALA A 268 2.97 -5.85 -15.53
C ALA A 268 4.24 -6.72 -15.41
N VAL A 269 4.82 -6.80 -14.20
CA VAL A 269 6.01 -7.63 -13.93
C VAL A 269 5.65 -9.12 -13.95
N SER A 270 4.56 -9.53 -13.30
CA SER A 270 4.12 -10.94 -13.26
C SER A 270 3.80 -11.48 -14.66
N GLU A 271 3.18 -10.65 -15.51
CA GLU A 271 2.98 -10.98 -16.92
C GLU A 271 4.31 -11.16 -17.67
N ALA A 272 5.28 -10.24 -17.48
CA ALA A 272 6.58 -10.34 -18.12
C ALA A 272 7.37 -11.60 -17.70
N ILE A 273 7.33 -11.95 -16.40
CA ILE A 273 7.93 -13.18 -15.85
C ILE A 273 7.27 -14.42 -16.47
N THR A 274 5.94 -14.44 -16.54
CA THR A 274 5.15 -15.55 -17.07
C THR A 274 5.42 -15.75 -18.56
N GLU A 275 5.43 -14.67 -19.35
CA GLU A 275 5.70 -14.72 -20.78
C GLU A 275 7.15 -15.16 -21.10
N ALA A 276 8.11 -14.78 -20.26
CA ALA A 276 9.49 -15.22 -20.38
C ALA A 276 9.71 -16.68 -19.96
N GLY A 277 8.76 -17.27 -19.21
CA GLY A 277 8.83 -18.66 -18.72
C GLY A 277 9.98 -18.90 -17.73
N ILE A 278 10.36 -17.89 -16.94
CA ILE A 278 11.41 -17.98 -15.93
C ILE A 278 10.82 -18.18 -14.52
N ASP A 279 11.61 -18.71 -13.59
CA ASP A 279 11.28 -18.72 -12.16
C ASP A 279 11.68 -17.36 -11.53
N GLY A 280 10.96 -16.30 -11.94
CA GLY A 280 11.24 -14.93 -11.51
C GLY A 280 10.53 -14.56 -10.21
N ARG A 281 11.09 -13.58 -9.51
CA ARG A 281 10.51 -12.96 -8.31
C ARG A 281 10.52 -11.45 -8.44
N MET A 282 9.78 -10.79 -7.54
CA MET A 282 9.81 -9.33 -7.43
C MET A 282 9.82 -8.88 -5.98
N ILE A 283 10.32 -7.68 -5.77
CA ILE A 283 10.20 -6.93 -4.53
C ILE A 283 9.00 -5.99 -4.67
N GLY A 284 8.13 -5.98 -3.67
CA GLY A 284 7.02 -5.04 -3.57
C GLY A 284 7.47 -3.65 -3.12
N VAL A 285 6.62 -2.65 -3.32
CA VAL A 285 6.85 -1.25 -2.95
C VAL A 285 5.71 -0.73 -2.10
N ASP A 286 6.00 0.20 -1.19
CA ASP A 286 5.10 0.95 -0.32
C ASP A 286 4.39 0.11 0.76
N LYS A 287 3.80 -1.03 0.42
CA LYS A 287 3.05 -1.91 1.32
C LYS A 287 3.63 -3.33 1.31
N ASP A 288 3.22 -4.17 2.25
CA ASP A 288 3.41 -5.62 2.13
C ASP A 288 2.48 -6.15 1.03
N ILE A 289 3.02 -6.26 -0.19
CA ILE A 289 2.26 -6.62 -1.39
C ILE A 289 1.79 -8.07 -1.34
N ALA A 290 2.53 -8.96 -0.71
CA ALA A 290 2.08 -10.35 -0.55
C ALA A 290 0.78 -10.44 0.27
N ALA A 291 0.60 -9.53 1.24
CA ALA A 291 -0.60 -9.46 2.06
C ALA A 291 -1.70 -8.59 1.44
N SER A 292 -1.36 -7.43 0.86
CA SER A 292 -2.34 -6.46 0.35
C SER A 292 -2.87 -6.80 -1.04
N SER A 293 -2.11 -7.55 -1.84
CA SER A 293 -2.45 -7.96 -3.21
C SER A 293 -2.14 -9.44 -3.41
N PRO A 294 -2.93 -10.35 -2.79
CA PRO A 294 -2.64 -11.79 -2.75
C PRO A 294 -2.62 -12.45 -4.12
N GLU A 295 -3.19 -11.81 -5.14
CA GLU A 295 -3.09 -12.26 -6.53
C GLU A 295 -1.67 -12.27 -7.07
N TYR A 296 -0.75 -11.49 -6.49
CA TYR A 296 0.66 -11.43 -6.87
C TYR A 296 1.57 -12.15 -5.86
N ALA A 297 1.02 -12.69 -4.76
CA ALA A 297 1.80 -13.24 -3.65
C ALA A 297 2.81 -14.31 -4.06
N GLU A 298 2.54 -15.09 -5.12
CA GLU A 298 3.44 -16.14 -5.60
C GLU A 298 4.76 -15.61 -6.19
N TRP A 299 4.77 -14.36 -6.68
CA TRP A 299 5.98 -13.72 -7.22
C TRP A 299 6.69 -12.83 -6.20
N ILE A 300 5.99 -12.39 -5.15
CA ILE A 300 6.57 -11.48 -4.16
C ILE A 300 7.56 -12.22 -3.27
N LEU A 301 8.77 -11.69 -3.18
CA LEU A 301 9.83 -12.16 -2.30
C LEU A 301 9.78 -11.46 -0.94
N SER A 302 9.55 -10.17 -0.94
CA SER A 302 9.35 -9.26 0.19
C SER A 302 8.95 -7.90 -0.36
N SER A 303 8.68 -6.91 0.49
CA SER A 303 8.37 -5.55 0.09
C SER A 303 9.18 -4.52 0.87
N ALA A 304 9.68 -3.48 0.18
CA ALA A 304 10.22 -2.28 0.83
C ALA A 304 9.04 -1.36 1.19
N GLU A 305 8.64 -1.39 2.45
CA GLU A 305 7.47 -0.68 2.95
C GLU A 305 7.78 0.78 3.25
N LYS A 306 6.94 1.68 2.76
CA LYS A 306 6.83 3.10 3.11
C LYS A 306 5.59 3.25 3.99
N ARG A 307 5.76 3.34 5.31
CA ARG A 307 4.67 3.20 6.27
C ARG A 307 3.90 4.51 6.48
N MET A 308 3.31 5.01 5.42
CA MET A 308 2.55 6.26 5.40
C MET A 308 1.31 6.22 6.29
N THR A 309 0.64 5.08 6.37
CA THR A 309 -0.49 4.84 7.28
C THR A 309 -0.16 5.24 8.72
N ASN A 310 1.03 4.84 9.21
CA ASN A 310 1.45 5.16 10.58
C ASN A 310 1.77 6.65 10.74
N ALA A 311 2.52 7.24 9.80
CA ALA A 311 2.89 8.65 9.88
C ALA A 311 1.67 9.57 9.89
N VAL A 312 0.69 9.31 9.02
CA VAL A 312 -0.57 10.07 8.96
C VAL A 312 -1.36 9.93 10.26
N TYR A 313 -1.56 8.69 10.72
CA TYR A 313 -2.25 8.41 11.98
C TYR A 313 -1.58 9.09 13.18
N ASP A 314 -0.25 8.96 13.30
CA ASP A 314 0.50 9.51 14.42
C ASP A 314 0.47 11.04 14.45
N ILE A 315 0.54 11.70 13.29
CA ILE A 315 0.42 13.15 13.20
C ILE A 315 -0.97 13.61 13.62
N ILE A 316 -2.03 12.96 13.12
CA ILE A 316 -3.41 13.30 13.52
C ILE A 316 -3.58 13.06 15.02
N LYS A 317 -3.12 11.93 15.55
CA LYS A 317 -3.22 11.59 16.97
C LYS A 317 -2.50 12.62 17.85
N ALA A 318 -1.28 12.98 17.52
CA ALA A 318 -0.48 13.95 18.28
C ALA A 318 -1.21 15.28 18.44
N ILE A 319 -1.87 15.77 17.38
CA ILE A 319 -2.56 17.06 17.39
C ILE A 319 -3.96 16.93 17.99
N ALA A 320 -4.79 16.00 17.47
CA ALA A 320 -6.20 15.91 17.81
C ALA A 320 -6.47 15.33 19.18
N VAL A 321 -5.63 14.41 19.66
CA VAL A 321 -5.84 13.65 20.91
C VAL A 321 -4.85 14.06 21.99
N ASP A 322 -3.55 14.07 21.66
CA ASP A 322 -2.50 14.35 22.63
C ASP A 322 -2.32 15.86 22.88
N GLY A 323 -2.97 16.72 22.06
CA GLY A 323 -3.01 18.19 22.22
C GLY A 323 -1.69 18.87 21.91
N GLU A 324 -0.83 18.24 21.08
CA GLU A 324 0.40 18.84 20.61
C GLU A 324 0.12 19.99 19.64
N ALA A 325 0.90 21.04 19.72
CA ALA A 325 0.82 22.10 18.73
C ALA A 325 1.34 21.61 17.38
N PHE A 326 0.62 21.96 16.30
CA PHE A 326 1.14 21.70 14.95
C PHE A 326 2.52 22.36 14.77
N ASN A 327 3.43 21.65 14.13
CA ASN A 327 4.73 22.17 13.74
C ASN A 327 5.05 21.78 12.28
N GLY A 328 5.73 22.66 11.56
CA GLY A 328 6.17 22.42 10.19
C GLY A 328 7.48 21.64 10.07
N ASP A 329 7.95 21.00 11.13
CA ASP A 329 9.19 20.24 11.12
C ASP A 329 9.07 19.01 10.22
N TYR A 330 10.14 18.76 9.45
CA TYR A 330 10.17 17.65 8.51
C TYR A 330 10.17 16.30 9.25
N TYR A 331 9.17 15.49 8.98
CA TYR A 331 9.15 14.09 9.41
C TYR A 331 9.90 13.23 8.40
N ILE A 332 10.83 12.40 8.85
CA ILE A 332 11.53 11.42 8.02
C ILE A 332 11.29 10.02 8.58
N GLY A 333 10.59 9.19 7.80
CA GLY A 333 10.43 7.77 8.10
C GLY A 333 11.72 7.01 7.85
N THR A 334 12.20 6.27 8.85
CA THR A 334 13.47 5.51 8.83
C THR A 334 13.25 4.09 9.34
N LEU A 335 14.26 3.21 9.22
CA LEU A 335 14.24 1.90 9.89
C LEU A 335 14.22 2.04 11.43
N GLU A 336 14.85 3.10 11.98
CA GLU A 336 14.91 3.35 13.41
C GLU A 336 13.54 3.66 14.01
N ASN A 337 12.78 4.57 13.39
CA ASN A 337 11.45 4.96 13.86
C ASN A 337 10.31 4.09 13.28
N GLY A 338 10.66 3.07 12.48
CA GLY A 338 9.68 2.19 11.88
C GLY A 338 8.86 2.80 10.73
N GLY A 339 9.25 3.98 10.23
CA GLY A 339 8.62 4.64 9.08
C GLY A 339 8.89 3.94 7.75
N THR A 340 9.99 3.16 7.67
CA THR A 340 10.24 2.22 6.58
C THR A 340 10.63 0.85 7.15
N ALA A 341 10.41 -0.22 6.38
CA ALA A 341 10.76 -1.58 6.76
C ALA A 341 10.90 -2.49 5.52
N LEU A 342 11.49 -3.66 5.73
CA LEU A 342 11.36 -4.79 4.83
C LEU A 342 10.27 -5.72 5.39
N SER A 343 9.28 -6.12 4.56
CA SER A 343 8.24 -7.06 4.98
C SER A 343 8.80 -8.47 5.19
N ALA A 344 7.97 -9.37 5.71
CA ALA A 344 8.35 -10.79 5.85
C ALA A 344 8.78 -11.38 4.51
N ILE A 345 9.81 -12.23 4.55
CA ILE A 345 10.29 -12.95 3.35
C ILE A 345 9.31 -14.06 2.99
N THR A 346 8.88 -14.06 1.74
CA THR A 346 8.03 -15.09 1.14
C THR A 346 8.73 -15.70 -0.09
N ASN A 347 8.31 -16.91 -0.50
CA ASN A 347 8.78 -17.56 -1.75
C ASN A 347 10.31 -17.61 -1.96
N TYR A 348 11.07 -17.56 -0.87
CA TYR A 348 12.53 -17.65 -0.96
C TYR A 348 12.98 -19.07 -1.30
N SER A 349 13.86 -19.17 -2.30
CA SER A 349 14.44 -20.44 -2.77
C SER A 349 15.95 -20.35 -3.05
N GLY A 350 16.61 -19.32 -2.50
CA GLY A 350 18.05 -19.11 -2.64
C GLY A 350 18.88 -20.24 -2.02
N ALA A 351 20.16 -20.30 -2.37
CA ALA A 351 21.05 -21.36 -1.91
C ALA A 351 21.41 -21.30 -0.41
N GLN A 352 21.36 -20.10 0.18
CA GLN A 352 21.54 -19.88 1.62
C GLN A 352 20.27 -20.28 2.38
N MET A 353 20.40 -20.77 3.63
CA MET A 353 19.20 -21.00 4.45
C MET A 353 18.48 -19.68 4.76
N GLN A 354 17.16 -19.67 4.64
CA GLN A 354 16.37 -18.44 4.88
C GLN A 354 16.63 -17.83 6.27
N SER A 355 16.71 -18.67 7.31
CA SER A 355 16.97 -18.18 8.67
C SER A 355 18.35 -17.53 8.87
N GLU A 356 19.36 -17.97 8.10
CA GLU A 356 20.68 -17.32 8.12
C GLU A 356 20.64 -15.97 7.41
N LEU A 357 19.90 -15.91 6.30
CA LEU A 357 19.70 -14.67 5.56
C LEU A 357 18.87 -13.66 6.40
N GLU A 358 17.82 -14.09 7.07
CA GLU A 358 17.02 -13.24 7.97
C GLU A 358 17.89 -12.68 9.10
N ALA A 359 18.75 -13.51 9.72
CA ALA A 359 19.69 -13.04 10.74
C ALA A 359 20.68 -12.00 10.19
N LYS A 360 21.16 -12.20 8.96
CA LYS A 360 22.04 -11.24 8.28
C LYS A 360 21.33 -9.94 7.96
N LEU A 361 20.08 -9.98 7.51
CA LEU A 361 19.28 -8.78 7.25
C LEU A 361 19.02 -7.97 8.52
N GLU A 362 18.81 -8.62 9.67
CA GLU A 362 18.71 -7.91 10.96
C GLU A 362 20.06 -7.29 11.38
N GLU A 363 21.20 -7.95 11.12
CA GLU A 363 22.54 -7.35 11.34
C GLU A 363 22.73 -6.11 10.46
N LEU A 364 22.41 -6.21 9.16
CA LEU A 364 22.51 -5.08 8.23
C LEU A 364 21.60 -3.92 8.64
N LYS A 365 20.35 -4.21 9.03
CA LYS A 365 19.42 -3.22 9.58
C LYS A 365 19.99 -2.50 10.79
N ALA A 366 20.57 -3.24 11.75
CA ALA A 366 21.22 -2.64 12.90
C ALA A 366 22.41 -1.76 12.49
N GLY A 367 23.22 -2.19 11.53
CA GLY A 367 24.33 -1.43 10.98
C GLY A 367 23.89 -0.14 10.26
N ILE A 368 22.76 -0.17 9.55
CA ILE A 368 22.17 1.04 8.93
C ILE A 368 21.68 2.01 10.00
N ILE A 369 20.97 1.51 11.01
CA ILE A 369 20.45 2.33 12.12
C ILE A 369 21.58 2.97 12.92
N SER A 370 22.66 2.24 13.19
CA SER A 370 23.84 2.78 13.91
C SER A 370 24.67 3.74 13.05
N GLY A 371 24.50 3.74 11.73
CA GLY A 371 25.31 4.50 10.79
C GLY A 371 26.64 3.84 10.39
N ASP A 372 26.87 2.59 10.81
CA ASP A 372 28.05 1.81 10.39
C ASP A 372 27.95 1.38 8.91
N ILE A 373 26.74 1.30 8.39
CA ILE A 373 26.44 1.02 6.98
C ILE A 373 25.77 2.23 6.37
N ASN A 374 26.37 2.77 5.29
CA ASN A 374 25.73 3.80 4.46
C ASN A 374 24.95 3.12 3.33
N PRO A 375 23.61 3.17 3.31
CA PRO A 375 22.81 2.53 2.26
C PRO A 375 22.89 3.26 0.90
N LEU A 376 23.58 4.37 0.83
CA LEU A 376 23.84 5.14 -0.40
C LEU A 376 25.27 4.95 -0.97
N GLY A 377 26.06 4.05 -0.39
CA GLY A 377 27.42 3.71 -0.83
C GLY A 377 28.54 4.46 -0.15
#